data_95f43a3d6a9a78dd57602f87c23d3caf
#
_entry.id   95f43a3d6a9a78dd57602f87c23d3caf
#
_cell.length_a   1.000
_cell.length_b   1.000
_cell.length_c   1.000
_cell.angle_alpha   90.00
_cell.angle_beta   90.00
_cell.angle_gamma   90.00
#
_symmetry.space_group_name_H-M   'P 1'
#
loop_
_entity.id
_entity.type
_entity.pdbx_description
1 polymer ?
#
loop_
_entity_poly.entity_id
_entity_poly.type
_entity_poly.pdbx_seq_one_letter_code
_entity_poly.pdbx_strand_id
1 'polypeptide(L)'
;RDVLSFPADVSLLHTATDFQQEMMRFNRAGNRNFFIRGLEVVQVEECEFLLNFCGTSEWNRDRLEALGTSFVDRFGDAVLRKDVSKLGLHLVVSGQALDYVSRVEAAPQSIPIEMVQPASEITPRLASGAMSHGALVAPAHEAVAHGINMVGGMSNCGEGGERISRYGTIRSSRIKQFASGRFGVWAGYLADPNLEEIEIKIGQGAKPGEGGQLPAAKVTVEIAAARGGTPGVELVSPPPHHDTYSIEDLGQLIHDAKAARVRVIVKLVSSEGIGTIAVGVAKAGADVINIAGSTGGTGAASVTSLKYTGRAAELGIAEVHQALCINNIRQKVSLRCSGAMQTGSDVVKASLLGADSFEFGTTALMMLKCVMAKNCNIKCPAGLTTNEEAFDGDARALAQYLLNISHEVREILARLGFRSLDEARGRADLLHLLDHPSSVGQLNTRAMLVNISE
;
A
#
# COMPACT_ATOMS: atom_id res chain seq x y z
N ARG A 1 1.59 -17.74 -17.25
CA ARG A 1 0.31 -17.32 -17.91
C ARG A 1 -0.77 -17.98 -17.10
N ASP A 2 -1.10 -17.54 -16.22
CA ASP A 2 -1.82 -16.92 -15.50
C ASP A 2 -3.28 -17.19 -15.41
N VAL A 3 -3.58 -17.54 -14.29
CA VAL A 3 -4.85 -18.10 -13.81
C VAL A 3 -6.10 -17.35 -14.31
N LEU A 4 -5.91 -16.22 -14.94
CA LEU A 4 -7.01 -15.40 -15.49
C LEU A 4 -6.64 -14.96 -16.91
N SER A 5 -7.35 -15.51 -17.89
CA SER A 5 -7.36 -14.95 -19.24
C SER A 5 -8.30 -13.75 -19.26
N PHE A 6 -7.76 -12.56 -19.42
CA PHE A 6 -8.55 -11.38 -19.65
C PHE A 6 -8.92 -11.26 -21.14
N PRO A 7 -10.12 -10.77 -21.46
CA PRO A 7 -10.45 -10.41 -22.83
C PRO A 7 -9.47 -9.39 -23.40
N ALA A 8 -9.18 -9.49 -24.68
CA ALA A 8 -8.19 -8.63 -25.34
C ALA A 8 -8.53 -7.13 -25.29
N ASP A 9 -9.77 -6.78 -25.09
CA ASP A 9 -10.27 -5.41 -24.95
C ASP A 9 -9.98 -4.77 -23.57
N VAL A 10 -9.54 -5.56 -22.61
CA VAL A 10 -9.14 -5.10 -21.27
C VAL A 10 -7.67 -4.73 -21.20
N SER A 11 -7.05 -4.74 -22.33
CA SER A 11 -5.62 -4.48 -22.48
C SER A 11 -5.18 -3.03 -22.18
N LEU A 12 -5.99 -2.20 -21.56
CA LEU A 12 -5.71 -0.76 -21.46
C LEU A 12 -4.70 -0.37 -20.37
N LEU A 13 -4.58 -1.16 -19.32
CA LEU A 13 -3.67 -0.84 -18.21
C LEU A 13 -2.88 -2.09 -17.83
N HIS A 14 -2.03 -2.52 -18.74
CA HIS A 14 -1.43 -3.82 -18.63
C HIS A 14 -0.01 -3.84 -18.18
N THR A 15 0.60 -2.70 -18.32
CA THR A 15 2.02 -2.57 -18.07
C THR A 15 2.27 -1.49 -17.04
N ALA A 16 3.41 -1.57 -16.46
CA ALA A 16 3.91 -0.48 -15.69
C ALA A 16 3.91 0.85 -16.49
N THR A 17 4.02 0.79 -17.82
CA THR A 17 3.92 1.94 -18.73
C THR A 17 2.57 2.65 -18.61
N ASP A 18 1.47 1.90 -18.62
CA ASP A 18 0.14 2.48 -18.52
C ASP A 18 -0.09 3.12 -17.14
N PHE A 19 0.42 2.49 -16.10
CA PHE A 19 0.42 3.06 -14.76
C PHE A 19 1.19 4.39 -14.71
N GLN A 20 2.35 4.45 -15.33
CA GLN A 20 3.13 5.67 -15.39
C GLN A 20 2.46 6.76 -16.22
N GLN A 21 1.78 6.41 -17.29
CA GLN A 21 0.99 7.37 -18.03
C GLN A 21 -0.12 7.98 -17.17
N GLU A 22 -0.79 7.17 -16.34
CA GLU A 22 -1.73 7.68 -15.36
C GLU A 22 -1.07 8.56 -14.29
N MET A 23 0.11 8.18 -13.81
CA MET A 23 0.91 9.01 -12.92
C MET A 23 1.30 10.34 -13.58
N MET A 24 1.59 10.34 -14.87
CA MET A 24 1.90 11.54 -15.65
C MET A 24 0.67 12.44 -15.80
N ARG A 25 -0.49 11.88 -16.08
CA ARG A 25 -1.75 12.63 -16.09
C ARG A 25 -2.03 13.27 -14.75
N PHE A 26 -1.84 12.52 -13.70
CA PHE A 26 -1.94 12.99 -12.34
C PHE A 26 -1.00 14.17 -12.06
N ASN A 27 0.24 14.06 -12.46
CA ASN A 27 1.24 15.09 -12.29
C ASN A 27 0.85 16.39 -13.02
N ARG A 28 0.27 16.29 -14.22
CA ARG A 28 -0.27 17.44 -14.96
C ARG A 28 -1.43 18.13 -14.26
N ALA A 29 -2.25 17.37 -13.54
CA ALA A 29 -3.43 17.89 -12.85
C ALA A 29 -3.13 18.69 -11.58
N GLY A 30 -1.87 18.73 -11.12
CA GLY A 30 -1.51 19.56 -9.95
C GLY A 30 -0.33 19.07 -9.11
N ASN A 31 0.16 17.87 -9.33
CA ASN A 31 1.27 17.31 -8.54
C ASN A 31 2.54 17.09 -9.37
N ARG A 32 2.83 18.05 -10.21
CA ARG A 32 3.93 17.99 -11.19
C ARG A 32 5.29 17.64 -10.60
N ASN A 33 5.53 18.12 -9.41
CA ASN A 33 6.85 17.99 -8.79
C ASN A 33 7.16 16.56 -8.32
N PHE A 34 6.14 15.79 -8.05
CA PHE A 34 6.33 14.46 -7.51
C PHE A 34 6.88 13.49 -8.55
N PHE A 35 6.21 13.40 -9.69
CA PHE A 35 6.56 12.42 -10.70
C PHE A 35 7.75 12.83 -11.54
N ILE A 36 7.81 14.11 -11.95
CA ILE A 36 8.91 14.65 -12.74
C ILE A 36 10.23 14.49 -12.00
N ARG A 37 10.26 14.80 -10.71
CA ARG A 37 11.46 14.60 -9.90
C ARG A 37 11.84 13.13 -9.78
N GLY A 38 10.86 12.24 -9.70
CA GLY A 38 11.09 10.82 -9.77
C GLY A 38 11.77 10.38 -11.06
N LEU A 39 11.37 10.97 -12.18
CA LEU A 39 12.01 10.75 -13.48
C LEU A 39 13.41 11.33 -13.57
N GLU A 40 13.61 12.52 -13.03
CA GLU A 40 14.92 13.17 -12.99
C GLU A 40 15.93 12.35 -12.18
N VAL A 41 15.46 11.66 -11.19
CA VAL A 41 16.29 10.80 -10.34
C VAL A 41 16.60 9.48 -11.01
N VAL A 42 15.78 9.09 -11.94
CA VAL A 42 16.03 7.90 -12.70
C VAL A 42 17.05 8.23 -13.77
N GLN A 43 18.18 7.58 -13.76
CA GLN A 43 19.21 7.77 -14.75
C GLN A 43 18.65 7.41 -16.11
N VAL A 44 18.47 8.43 -16.89
CA VAL A 44 17.88 8.35 -18.22
C VAL A 44 18.60 7.34 -19.11
N GLU A 45 19.90 7.21 -18.92
CA GLU A 45 20.74 6.26 -19.67
C GLU A 45 20.57 4.80 -19.24
N GLU A 46 20.21 4.56 -17.97
CA GLU A 46 20.02 3.23 -17.43
C GLU A 46 18.55 2.80 -17.37
N CYS A 47 17.65 3.70 -17.74
CA CYS A 47 16.22 3.51 -17.67
C CYS A 47 15.50 3.56 -18.99
N GLU A 48 15.91 2.75 -19.91
CA GLU A 48 15.05 2.44 -21.07
C GLU A 48 13.65 2.02 -20.63
N PHE A 49 13.58 1.33 -19.53
CA PHE A 49 12.32 0.92 -18.92
C PHE A 49 11.48 2.13 -18.50
N LEU A 50 12.03 3.09 -17.80
CA LEU A 50 11.28 4.29 -17.41
C LEU A 50 11.02 5.26 -18.57
N LEU A 51 11.90 5.33 -19.53
CA LEU A 51 11.68 6.07 -20.75
C LEU A 51 10.56 5.46 -21.59
N ASN A 52 10.53 4.15 -21.69
CA ASN A 52 9.44 3.42 -22.31
C ASN A 52 8.16 3.49 -21.49
N PHE A 53 8.30 3.56 -20.21
CA PHE A 53 7.27 3.60 -19.22
C PHE A 53 6.61 4.98 -19.13
N CYS A 54 7.39 6.02 -19.27
CA CYS A 54 6.91 7.38 -19.41
C CYS A 54 6.52 7.72 -20.85
N GLY A 55 6.46 6.73 -21.71
CA GLY A 55 6.35 6.76 -23.16
C GLY A 55 5.16 7.49 -23.75
N THR A 56 4.84 8.62 -23.19
CA THR A 56 4.00 9.58 -23.89
C THR A 56 4.88 10.37 -24.85
N SER A 57 4.36 10.68 -26.01
CA SER A 57 5.00 11.53 -27.03
C SER A 57 5.48 12.90 -26.53
N GLU A 58 5.11 13.28 -25.31
CA GLU A 58 5.49 14.54 -24.67
C GLU A 58 6.77 14.43 -23.83
N TRP A 59 7.23 13.22 -23.55
CA TRP A 59 8.40 12.94 -22.74
C TRP A 59 9.41 12.17 -23.58
N ASN A 60 10.08 12.88 -24.45
CA ASN A 60 11.18 12.30 -25.20
C ASN A 60 12.46 12.28 -24.35
N ARG A 61 13.42 11.50 -24.79
CA ARG A 61 14.68 11.29 -24.12
C ARG A 61 15.42 12.62 -23.87
N ASP A 62 15.47 13.48 -24.88
CA ASP A 62 16.19 14.75 -24.80
C ASP A 62 15.62 15.67 -23.72
N ARG A 63 14.32 15.63 -23.55
CA ARG A 63 13.63 16.43 -22.53
C ARG A 63 13.86 15.89 -21.13
N LEU A 64 13.92 14.57 -20.97
CA LEU A 64 14.26 13.93 -19.71
C LEU A 64 15.73 14.17 -19.33
N GLU A 65 16.63 14.10 -20.30
CA GLU A 65 18.04 14.43 -20.12
C GLU A 65 18.22 15.89 -19.71
N ALA A 66 17.53 16.82 -20.39
CA ALA A 66 17.57 18.23 -20.04
C ALA A 66 17.03 18.50 -18.63
N LEU A 67 15.97 17.82 -18.22
CA LEU A 67 15.43 17.90 -16.86
C LEU A 67 16.41 17.34 -15.85
N GLY A 68 16.99 16.18 -16.13
CA GLY A 68 17.99 15.55 -15.29
C GLY A 68 19.23 16.41 -15.10
N THR A 69 19.76 16.96 -16.18
CA THR A 69 20.91 17.89 -16.14
C THR A 69 20.60 19.14 -15.32
N SER A 70 19.45 19.76 -15.57
CA SER A 70 19.01 20.95 -14.80
C SER A 70 18.85 20.64 -13.31
N PHE A 71 18.45 19.44 -12.96
CA PHE A 71 18.29 19.02 -11.58
C PHE A 71 19.66 18.77 -10.93
N VAL A 72 20.58 18.15 -11.63
CA VAL A 72 21.97 17.93 -11.18
C VAL A 72 22.67 19.28 -10.94
N ASP A 73 22.58 20.19 -11.89
CA ASP A 73 23.17 21.52 -11.78
C ASP A 73 22.64 22.30 -10.57
N ARG A 74 21.38 22.08 -10.24
CA ARG A 74 20.71 22.80 -9.16
C ARG A 74 20.93 22.19 -7.77
N PHE A 75 21.02 20.88 -7.68
CA PHE A 75 21.04 20.15 -6.40
C PHE A 75 22.26 19.26 -6.20
N GLY A 76 23.08 19.12 -7.23
CA GLY A 76 24.26 18.25 -7.23
C GLY A 76 23.93 16.77 -7.42
N ASP A 77 24.91 16.06 -7.92
CA ASP A 77 24.83 14.64 -8.31
C ASP A 77 24.32 13.72 -7.18
N ALA A 78 24.65 14.09 -5.97
CA ALA A 78 24.22 13.34 -4.78
C ALA A 78 22.70 13.37 -4.56
N VAL A 79 22.02 14.43 -4.98
CA VAL A 79 20.58 14.60 -4.79
C VAL A 79 19.79 13.83 -5.82
N LEU A 80 20.28 13.74 -7.04
CA LEU A 80 19.66 12.96 -8.09
C LEU A 80 19.42 11.51 -7.71
N ARG A 81 20.37 10.91 -7.04
CA ARG A 81 20.26 9.49 -6.63
C ARG A 81 19.36 9.26 -5.43
N LYS A 82 18.88 10.31 -4.77
CA LYS A 82 18.45 10.20 -3.38
C LYS A 82 17.14 10.86 -3.05
N ASP A 83 16.78 11.84 -3.83
CA ASP A 83 15.65 12.71 -3.57
C ASP A 83 14.30 12.02 -3.68
N VAL A 84 14.38 10.85 -4.19
CA VAL A 84 13.30 9.95 -4.30
C VAL A 84 12.70 9.57 -2.98
N SER A 85 13.53 9.33 -1.98
CA SER A 85 13.04 9.03 -0.63
C SER A 85 12.39 10.25 0.04
N LYS A 86 12.84 11.45 -0.29
CA LYS A 86 12.25 12.70 0.20
C LYS A 86 10.87 13.01 -0.38
N LEU A 87 10.60 12.51 -1.56
CA LEU A 87 9.34 12.75 -2.23
C LEU A 87 8.27 11.71 -1.90
N GLY A 88 8.57 10.77 -1.01
CA GLY A 88 7.71 9.63 -0.75
C GLY A 88 7.56 8.73 -1.98
N LEU A 89 8.39 8.95 -2.98
CA LEU A 89 8.55 8.05 -4.09
C LEU A 89 9.41 6.91 -3.63
N HIS A 90 8.80 5.79 -3.39
CA HIS A 90 9.53 4.56 -3.31
C HIS A 90 9.95 4.22 -4.71
N LEU A 91 10.99 4.82 -5.03
CA LEU A 91 11.57 4.60 -6.23
C LEU A 91 12.19 3.35 -6.18
N VAL A 92 11.85 2.71 -6.85
CA VAL A 92 12.11 2.80 -8.15
C VAL A 92 12.32 1.50 -8.69
N VAL A 93 11.71 1.46 -9.51
CA VAL A 93 12.01 0.53 -10.49
C VAL A 93 12.94 1.12 -11.49
N SER A 94 13.98 1.58 -11.15
CA SER A 94 15.04 1.73 -12.12
C SER A 94 15.89 0.50 -12.06
N GLY A 95 16.45 0.15 -13.17
CA GLY A 95 17.56 -0.79 -13.22
C GLY A 95 18.59 -0.51 -12.12
N GLN A 96 18.72 0.74 -11.70
CA GLN A 96 19.61 1.14 -10.63
C GLN A 96 19.22 0.70 -9.23
N ALA A 97 17.96 0.73 -8.84
CA ALA A 97 17.59 0.15 -7.56
C ALA A 97 17.82 -1.36 -7.56
N LEU A 98 17.56 -2.00 -8.68
CA LEU A 98 17.90 -3.41 -8.88
C LEU A 98 19.41 -3.61 -8.93
N ASP A 99 20.16 -2.74 -9.60
CA ASP A 99 21.61 -2.81 -9.62
C ASP A 99 22.20 -2.50 -8.25
N TYR A 100 21.62 -1.61 -7.49
CA TYR A 100 22.01 -1.41 -6.10
C TYR A 100 21.78 -2.63 -5.25
N VAL A 101 20.63 -3.26 -5.39
CA VAL A 101 20.33 -4.51 -4.68
C VAL A 101 21.21 -5.66 -5.19
N SER A 102 21.52 -5.69 -6.48
CA SER A 102 22.37 -6.72 -7.08
C SER A 102 23.89 -6.52 -6.90
N ARG A 103 24.33 -5.31 -6.58
CA ARG A 103 25.74 -5.00 -6.30
C ARG A 103 26.19 -5.33 -4.87
N VAL A 104 25.28 -5.76 -4.03
CA VAL A 104 25.67 -6.21 -2.69
C VAL A 104 26.39 -7.56 -2.83
N GLU A 105 27.59 -7.65 -2.29
CA GLU A 105 28.47 -8.81 -2.41
C GLU A 105 27.85 -10.13 -1.98
N ALA A 106 26.78 -10.08 -1.20
CA ALA A 106 26.07 -11.24 -0.69
C ALA A 106 24.83 -11.63 -1.52
N ALA A 107 24.56 -10.98 -2.65
CA ALA A 107 23.44 -11.36 -3.50
C ALA A 107 23.68 -12.75 -4.11
N PRO A 108 22.70 -13.65 -4.07
CA PRO A 108 22.78 -14.92 -4.76
C PRO A 108 22.97 -14.71 -6.29
N GLN A 109 23.49 -15.70 -6.96
CA GLN A 109 23.55 -15.64 -8.42
C GLN A 109 22.13 -15.62 -9.00
N SER A 110 21.92 -14.87 -10.07
CA SER A 110 20.63 -14.83 -10.78
C SER A 110 20.22 -16.24 -11.23
N ILE A 111 18.93 -16.50 -11.16
CA ILE A 111 18.31 -17.76 -11.56
C ILE A 111 17.33 -17.54 -12.71
N PRO A 112 17.03 -18.58 -13.50
CA PRO A 112 15.95 -18.50 -14.49
C PRO A 112 14.59 -18.17 -13.83
N ILE A 113 13.78 -17.37 -14.52
CA ILE A 113 12.47 -16.92 -13.99
C ILE A 113 11.50 -18.08 -13.76
N GLU A 114 11.68 -19.18 -14.47
CA GLU A 114 10.89 -20.40 -14.33
C GLU A 114 11.12 -21.09 -12.97
N MET A 115 12.22 -20.79 -12.31
CA MET A 115 12.52 -21.28 -10.96
C MET A 115 11.89 -20.44 -9.86
N VAL A 116 11.37 -19.27 -10.21
CA VAL A 116 10.69 -18.35 -9.26
C VAL A 116 9.23 -18.71 -9.16
N GLN A 117 8.70 -18.65 -7.95
CA GLN A 117 7.28 -18.87 -7.66
C GLN A 117 6.38 -18.20 -8.70
N PRO A 118 5.29 -18.82 -9.12
CA PRO A 118 4.38 -18.27 -10.12
C PRO A 118 3.64 -17.03 -9.58
N ALA A 119 3.14 -16.18 -10.49
CA ALA A 119 2.38 -14.99 -10.13
C ALA A 119 1.16 -15.30 -9.26
N SER A 120 0.54 -16.46 -9.47
CA SER A 120 -0.61 -16.95 -8.68
C SER A 120 -0.29 -17.20 -7.19
N GLU A 121 0.97 -17.34 -6.82
CA GLU A 121 1.41 -17.43 -5.42
C GLU A 121 1.80 -16.08 -4.83
N ILE A 122 2.03 -15.07 -5.68
CA ILE A 122 2.33 -13.70 -5.27
C ILE A 122 1.05 -12.88 -5.08
N THR A 123 0.10 -12.98 -6.00
CA THR A 123 -1.14 -12.18 -5.94
C THR A 123 -1.93 -12.32 -4.64
N PRO A 124 -1.99 -13.50 -3.96
CA PRO A 124 -2.66 -13.60 -2.66
C PRO A 124 -2.00 -12.78 -1.54
N ARG A 125 -0.75 -12.36 -1.73
CA ARG A 125 -0.04 -11.49 -0.78
C ARG A 125 -0.31 -10.00 -1.03
N LEU A 126 -0.99 -9.65 -2.12
CA LEU A 126 -1.37 -8.30 -2.47
C LEU A 126 -2.75 -7.99 -1.91
N ALA A 127 -2.88 -6.88 -1.21
CA ALA A 127 -4.13 -6.44 -0.61
C ALA A 127 -4.50 -5.04 -1.09
N SER A 128 -5.77 -4.69 -1.06
CA SER A 128 -6.15 -3.28 -1.15
C SER A 128 -5.96 -2.59 0.20
N GLY A 129 -5.52 -1.33 0.16
CA GLY A 129 -5.61 -0.48 1.34
C GLY A 129 -7.05 -0.33 1.81
N ALA A 130 -7.24 -0.16 3.11
CA ALA A 130 -8.54 0.01 3.74
C ALA A 130 -9.21 1.31 3.28
N MET A 131 -10.15 1.21 2.36
CA MET A 131 -10.92 2.32 1.81
C MET A 131 -12.40 2.09 2.07
N SER A 132 -13.03 2.97 2.86
CA SER A 132 -14.37 2.73 3.38
C SER A 132 -15.48 3.09 2.40
N HIS A 133 -16.62 2.40 2.53
CA HIS A 133 -17.89 2.81 1.93
C HIS A 133 -18.33 4.16 2.51
N GLY A 134 -18.44 5.15 1.66
CA GLY A 134 -18.67 6.54 2.02
C GLY A 134 -17.41 7.42 1.87
N ALA A 135 -16.23 6.92 2.10
CA ALA A 135 -15.02 7.54 1.55
C ALA A 135 -14.97 7.34 0.02
N LEU A 136 -15.32 6.15 -0.44
CA LEU A 136 -15.62 5.85 -1.84
C LEU A 136 -17.14 5.77 -2.04
N VAL A 137 -17.59 6.12 -3.25
CA VAL A 137 -18.95 5.81 -3.71
C VAL A 137 -19.09 4.29 -3.86
N ALA A 138 -20.34 3.81 -3.81
CA ALA A 138 -20.58 2.37 -3.80
C ALA A 138 -20.00 1.62 -5.01
N PRO A 139 -20.16 2.04 -6.27
CA PRO A 139 -19.58 1.34 -7.41
C PRO A 139 -18.04 1.30 -7.36
N ALA A 140 -17.40 2.38 -6.92
CA ALA A 140 -15.95 2.43 -6.79
C ALA A 140 -15.46 1.49 -5.69
N HIS A 141 -16.15 1.44 -4.56
CA HIS A 141 -15.86 0.54 -3.45
C HIS A 141 -16.00 -0.93 -3.86
N GLU A 142 -17.02 -1.24 -4.65
CA GLU A 142 -17.20 -2.58 -5.23
C GLU A 142 -16.14 -2.92 -6.26
N ALA A 143 -15.77 -1.98 -7.13
CA ALA A 143 -14.75 -2.19 -8.16
C ALA A 143 -13.36 -2.48 -7.57
N VAL A 144 -13.00 -1.83 -6.46
CA VAL A 144 -11.75 -2.15 -5.74
C VAL A 144 -11.76 -3.61 -5.26
N ALA A 145 -12.81 -4.02 -4.56
CA ALA A 145 -12.90 -5.39 -4.06
C ALA A 145 -12.91 -6.41 -5.20
N HIS A 146 -13.69 -6.14 -6.25
CA HIS A 146 -13.77 -7.00 -7.41
C HIS A 146 -12.42 -7.19 -8.10
N GLY A 147 -11.70 -6.10 -8.39
CA GLY A 147 -10.40 -6.17 -9.07
C GLY A 147 -9.34 -6.92 -8.26
N ILE A 148 -9.28 -6.70 -6.97
CA ILE A 148 -8.36 -7.42 -6.06
C ILE A 148 -8.74 -8.91 -5.98
N ASN A 149 -10.02 -9.22 -5.83
CA ASN A 149 -10.49 -10.60 -5.68
C ASN A 149 -10.30 -11.43 -6.97
N MET A 150 -10.39 -10.81 -8.15
CA MET A 150 -10.16 -11.47 -9.44
C MET A 150 -8.79 -12.13 -9.54
N VAL A 151 -7.79 -11.60 -8.89
CA VAL A 151 -6.42 -12.16 -8.88
C VAL A 151 -6.13 -12.98 -7.63
N GLY A 152 -7.14 -13.24 -6.81
CA GLY A 152 -6.96 -13.97 -5.54
C GLY A 152 -6.34 -13.14 -4.43
N GLY A 153 -6.25 -11.82 -4.60
CA GLY A 153 -5.73 -10.89 -3.59
C GLY A 153 -6.71 -10.67 -2.43
N MET A 154 -6.29 -9.88 -1.46
CA MET A 154 -7.02 -9.62 -0.22
C MET A 154 -7.64 -8.22 -0.24
N SER A 155 -8.90 -8.11 -0.64
CA SER A 155 -9.62 -6.83 -0.65
C SER A 155 -10.06 -6.41 0.75
N ASN A 156 -9.90 -5.12 1.08
CA ASN A 156 -10.23 -4.54 2.39
C ASN A 156 -11.33 -3.48 2.25
N CYS A 157 -12.45 -3.66 2.93
CA CYS A 157 -13.58 -2.74 2.85
C CYS A 157 -13.37 -1.41 3.60
N GLY A 158 -12.32 -1.30 4.42
CA GLY A 158 -12.19 -0.19 5.35
C GLY A 158 -13.24 -0.20 6.47
N GLU A 159 -13.21 0.81 7.34
CA GLU A 159 -14.19 0.96 8.40
C GLU A 159 -15.54 1.49 7.85
N GLY A 160 -16.63 1.09 8.47
CA GLY A 160 -17.96 1.61 8.16
C GLY A 160 -18.88 0.64 7.43
N GLY A 161 -18.53 -0.62 7.39
CA GLY A 161 -19.39 -1.66 6.81
C GLY A 161 -19.28 -1.76 5.29
N GLU A 162 -20.16 -2.56 4.75
CA GLU A 162 -20.21 -2.90 3.34
C GLU A 162 -21.68 -3.16 2.93
N ARG A 163 -22.04 -2.91 1.68
CA ARG A 163 -23.38 -3.23 1.19
C ARG A 163 -23.67 -4.73 1.29
N ILE A 164 -24.80 -5.08 1.91
CA ILE A 164 -25.23 -6.47 2.12
C ILE A 164 -25.35 -7.24 0.79
N SER A 165 -25.78 -6.56 -0.27
CA SER A 165 -25.92 -7.17 -1.61
C SER A 165 -24.62 -7.73 -2.21
N ARG A 166 -23.48 -7.37 -1.64
CA ARG A 166 -22.16 -7.86 -2.07
C ARG A 166 -21.77 -9.17 -1.41
N TYR A 167 -22.34 -9.47 -0.22
CA TYR A 167 -21.93 -10.61 0.58
C TYR A 167 -22.04 -11.94 -0.19
N GLY A 168 -21.03 -12.77 -0.08
CA GLY A 168 -20.93 -14.03 -0.81
C GLY A 168 -20.63 -13.92 -2.30
N THR A 169 -20.42 -12.71 -2.81
CA THR A 169 -20.05 -12.48 -4.23
C THR A 169 -18.57 -12.12 -4.37
N ILE A 170 -18.06 -12.15 -5.61
CA ILE A 170 -16.69 -11.71 -5.90
C ILE A 170 -16.44 -10.23 -5.55
N ARG A 171 -17.48 -9.45 -5.32
CA ARG A 171 -17.41 -8.03 -4.93
C ARG A 171 -17.37 -7.84 -3.42
N SER A 172 -17.51 -8.89 -2.63
CA SER A 172 -17.37 -8.83 -1.19
C SER A 172 -15.91 -8.76 -0.79
N SER A 173 -15.59 -7.88 0.15
CA SER A 173 -14.23 -7.76 0.66
C SER A 173 -13.86 -8.92 1.56
N ARG A 174 -12.67 -9.48 1.33
CA ARG A 174 -12.12 -10.61 2.11
C ARG A 174 -11.57 -10.18 3.47
N ILE A 175 -11.21 -8.90 3.59
CA ILE A 175 -10.83 -8.26 4.85
C ILE A 175 -11.93 -7.28 5.23
N LYS A 176 -12.45 -7.40 6.44
CA LYS A 176 -13.40 -6.45 7.00
C LYS A 176 -12.77 -5.72 8.17
N GLN A 177 -12.77 -4.39 8.09
CA GLN A 177 -12.15 -3.55 9.09
C GLN A 177 -13.20 -2.96 10.04
N PHE A 178 -12.81 -2.74 11.29
CA PHE A 178 -13.50 -1.86 12.19
C PHE A 178 -12.52 -0.98 12.99
N ALA A 179 -13.00 0.19 13.40
CA ALA A 179 -12.25 1.14 14.21
C ALA A 179 -13.01 1.42 15.52
N SER A 180 -12.52 2.37 16.31
CA SER A 180 -13.12 2.72 17.61
C SER A 180 -14.60 3.06 17.56
N GLY A 181 -15.07 3.68 16.47
CA GLY A 181 -16.49 4.01 16.27
C GLY A 181 -17.40 2.82 15.99
N ARG A 182 -16.86 1.64 15.68
CA ARG A 182 -17.61 0.39 15.39
C ARG A 182 -18.71 0.55 14.33
N PHE A 183 -18.59 1.55 13.45
CA PHE A 183 -19.57 1.81 12.40
C PHE A 183 -19.72 0.63 11.45
N GLY A 184 -20.96 0.24 11.19
CA GLY A 184 -21.29 -0.83 10.24
C GLY A 184 -20.97 -2.25 10.71
N VAL A 185 -20.59 -2.43 11.97
CA VAL A 185 -20.29 -3.76 12.54
C VAL A 185 -21.59 -4.38 13.09
N TRP A 186 -21.93 -5.52 12.51
CA TRP A 186 -23.10 -6.31 12.94
C TRP A 186 -22.88 -7.81 12.59
N ALA A 187 -23.74 -8.67 13.08
CA ALA A 187 -23.55 -10.10 12.92
C ALA A 187 -23.38 -10.57 11.46
N GLY A 188 -24.18 -10.03 10.53
CA GLY A 188 -24.07 -10.37 9.11
C GLY A 188 -22.77 -9.88 8.46
N TYR A 189 -22.21 -8.75 8.90
CA TYR A 189 -20.92 -8.26 8.47
C TYR A 189 -19.80 -9.24 8.82
N LEU A 190 -19.87 -9.83 10.01
CA LEU A 190 -18.89 -10.80 10.50
C LEU A 190 -19.17 -12.23 10.01
N ALA A 191 -20.35 -12.49 9.45
CA ALA A 191 -20.75 -13.79 8.93
C ALA A 191 -20.73 -13.89 7.40
N ASP A 192 -20.16 -12.90 6.71
CA ASP A 192 -20.00 -12.96 5.25
C ASP A 192 -19.16 -14.19 4.88
N PRO A 193 -19.65 -15.08 4.00
CA PRO A 193 -18.93 -16.30 3.62
C PRO A 193 -17.58 -16.05 2.93
N ASN A 194 -17.33 -14.85 2.41
CA ASN A 194 -16.05 -14.47 1.80
C ASN A 194 -15.07 -13.84 2.80
N LEU A 195 -15.47 -13.68 4.05
CA LEU A 195 -14.60 -13.09 5.08
C LEU A 195 -13.45 -14.05 5.42
N GLU A 196 -12.23 -13.56 5.31
CA GLU A 196 -11.02 -14.32 5.66
C GLU A 196 -10.23 -13.67 6.79
N GLU A 197 -10.28 -12.34 6.88
CA GLU A 197 -9.56 -11.59 7.91
C GLU A 197 -10.43 -10.45 8.47
N ILE A 198 -10.36 -10.26 9.78
CA ILE A 198 -10.92 -9.09 10.47
C ILE A 198 -9.77 -8.17 10.86
N GLU A 199 -9.85 -6.90 10.50
CA GLU A 199 -8.84 -5.91 10.83
C GLU A 199 -9.31 -4.96 11.93
N ILE A 200 -8.63 -4.99 13.06
CA ILE A 200 -8.77 -4.05 14.17
C ILE A 200 -7.88 -2.85 13.85
N LYS A 201 -8.48 -1.71 13.55
CA LYS A 201 -7.76 -0.48 13.22
C LYS A 201 -7.48 0.32 14.49
N ILE A 202 -6.23 0.35 14.93
CA ILE A 202 -5.79 1.21 16.04
C ILE A 202 -5.56 2.63 15.55
N GLY A 203 -5.05 2.79 14.32
CA GLY A 203 -4.81 4.10 13.74
C GLY A 203 -4.58 4.03 12.24
N GLN A 204 -4.29 5.18 11.64
CA GLN A 204 -3.95 5.31 10.22
C GLN A 204 -2.72 6.19 10.05
N GLY A 205 -1.82 5.81 9.14
CA GLY A 205 -0.48 6.36 9.05
C GLY A 205 -0.39 7.85 8.74
N ALA A 206 -1.29 8.38 7.91
CA ALA A 206 -1.26 9.78 7.49
C ALA A 206 -1.70 10.78 8.57
N LYS A 207 -2.50 10.34 9.53
CA LYS A 207 -3.00 11.18 10.63
C LYS A 207 -3.21 10.35 11.90
N PRO A 208 -2.14 9.87 12.53
CA PRO A 208 -2.22 8.90 13.61
C PRO A 208 -3.00 9.41 14.83
N GLY A 209 -2.98 10.70 15.11
CA GLY A 209 -3.65 11.30 16.25
C GLY A 209 -5.07 11.80 16.02
N GLU A 210 -5.58 11.76 14.77
CA GLU A 210 -6.91 12.34 14.43
C GLU A 210 -8.01 11.28 14.26
N GLY A 211 -7.63 10.06 13.89
CA GLY A 211 -8.57 8.96 13.62
C GLY A 211 -9.33 9.08 12.31
N GLY A 212 -10.34 8.23 12.16
CA GLY A 212 -11.22 8.20 11.00
C GLY A 212 -12.32 9.24 11.07
N GLN A 213 -12.63 9.86 9.93
CA GLN A 213 -13.66 10.89 9.83
C GLN A 213 -14.41 10.76 8.50
N LEU A 214 -15.72 10.79 8.55
CA LEU A 214 -16.57 10.95 7.38
C LEU A 214 -17.37 12.24 7.54
N PRO A 215 -17.14 13.27 6.69
CA PRO A 215 -17.85 14.54 6.78
C PRO A 215 -19.37 14.39 6.60
N ALA A 216 -20.13 15.20 7.27
CA ALA A 216 -21.60 15.19 7.26
C ALA A 216 -22.20 15.14 5.84
N ALA A 217 -21.63 15.91 4.91
CA ALA A 217 -22.08 15.94 3.51
C ALA A 217 -21.96 14.61 2.77
N LYS A 218 -21.12 13.68 3.24
CA LYS A 218 -20.96 12.32 2.69
C LYS A 218 -21.84 11.28 3.36
N VAL A 219 -22.47 11.63 4.50
CA VAL A 219 -23.34 10.72 5.24
C VAL A 219 -24.73 10.77 4.61
N THR A 220 -24.91 10.15 3.46
CA THR A 220 -26.19 9.97 2.79
C THR A 220 -27.09 9.02 3.58
N VAL A 221 -28.36 8.91 3.20
CA VAL A 221 -29.29 7.92 3.80
C VAL A 221 -28.74 6.50 3.71
N GLU A 222 -28.16 6.14 2.56
CA GLU A 222 -27.56 4.83 2.35
C GLU A 222 -26.34 4.59 3.27
N ILE A 223 -25.43 5.57 3.32
CA ILE A 223 -24.22 5.46 4.17
C ILE A 223 -24.60 5.42 5.64
N ALA A 224 -25.57 6.22 6.05
CA ALA A 224 -26.07 6.21 7.43
C ALA A 224 -26.67 4.84 7.79
N ALA A 225 -27.46 4.25 6.89
CA ALA A 225 -28.03 2.92 7.09
C ALA A 225 -26.94 1.84 7.18
N ALA A 226 -25.92 1.90 6.31
CA ALA A 226 -24.81 0.94 6.33
C ALA A 226 -23.93 1.04 7.58
N ARG A 227 -23.80 2.25 8.15
CA ARG A 227 -22.92 2.51 9.30
C ARG A 227 -23.64 2.51 10.64
N GLY A 228 -24.97 2.44 10.66
CA GLY A 228 -25.79 2.60 11.89
C GLY A 228 -25.77 4.04 12.42
N GLY A 229 -25.69 5.02 11.50
CA GLY A 229 -25.63 6.44 11.82
C GLY A 229 -26.89 7.21 11.43
N THR A 230 -26.81 8.56 11.53
CA THR A 230 -27.87 9.47 11.12
C THR A 230 -27.45 10.23 9.86
N PRO A 231 -28.31 10.31 8.82
CA PRO A 231 -27.99 11.08 7.62
C PRO A 231 -27.64 12.52 7.92
N GLY A 232 -26.61 13.06 7.26
CA GLY A 232 -26.17 14.44 7.44
C GLY A 232 -25.44 14.74 8.75
N VAL A 233 -25.16 13.72 9.55
CA VAL A 233 -24.37 13.88 10.79
C VAL A 233 -22.98 13.29 10.56
N GLU A 234 -21.95 14.05 10.90
CA GLU A 234 -20.56 13.61 10.80
C GLU A 234 -20.30 12.37 11.65
N LEU A 235 -19.50 11.44 11.12
CA LEU A 235 -19.09 10.23 11.81
C LEU A 235 -17.59 10.27 12.08
N VAL A 236 -17.21 10.14 13.35
CA VAL A 236 -15.81 10.16 13.79
C VAL A 236 -15.49 8.87 14.53
N SER A 237 -14.37 8.26 14.15
CA SER A 237 -13.74 7.16 14.90
C SER A 237 -12.48 7.71 15.55
N PRO A 238 -12.52 8.14 16.81
CA PRO A 238 -11.35 8.70 17.47
C PRO A 238 -10.25 7.61 17.63
N PRO A 239 -8.98 7.98 17.59
CA PRO A 239 -7.90 7.16 18.08
C PRO A 239 -7.71 7.43 19.57
N PRO A 240 -7.35 6.52 20.39
CA PRO A 240 -7.47 5.06 20.34
C PRO A 240 -8.92 4.59 20.56
N HIS A 241 -9.10 3.27 20.64
CA HIS A 241 -10.38 2.71 21.06
C HIS A 241 -10.67 3.08 22.53
N HIS A 242 -11.89 3.53 22.83
CA HIS A 242 -12.28 3.97 24.17
C HIS A 242 -12.38 2.85 25.20
N ASP A 243 -12.35 1.61 24.75
CA ASP A 243 -12.43 0.39 25.54
C ASP A 243 -11.11 -0.41 25.53
N THR A 244 -10.04 0.17 25.00
CA THR A 244 -8.74 -0.49 24.84
C THR A 244 -7.64 0.45 25.33
N TYR A 245 -7.19 0.24 26.56
CA TYR A 245 -6.18 1.06 27.24
C TYR A 245 -4.88 0.31 27.52
N SER A 246 -4.88 -1.01 27.33
CA SER A 246 -3.74 -1.87 27.55
C SER A 246 -3.62 -2.93 26.46
N ILE A 247 -2.51 -3.66 26.46
CA ILE A 247 -2.32 -4.80 25.55
C ILE A 247 -3.27 -5.95 25.88
N GLU A 248 -3.66 -6.06 27.14
CA GLU A 248 -4.61 -7.06 27.64
C GLU A 248 -6.02 -6.78 27.10
N ASP A 249 -6.46 -5.52 27.12
CA ASP A 249 -7.73 -5.12 26.51
C ASP A 249 -7.75 -5.42 25.02
N LEU A 250 -6.64 -5.13 24.31
CA LEU A 250 -6.49 -5.50 22.92
C LEU A 250 -6.52 -7.03 22.73
N GLY A 251 -5.89 -7.78 23.64
CA GLY A 251 -5.92 -9.23 23.64
C GLY A 251 -7.34 -9.78 23.76
N GLN A 252 -8.17 -9.17 24.60
CA GLN A 252 -9.60 -9.51 24.71
C GLN A 252 -10.33 -9.22 23.42
N LEU A 253 -10.11 -8.06 22.82
CA LEU A 253 -10.72 -7.67 21.53
C LEU A 253 -10.30 -8.61 20.39
N ILE A 254 -9.04 -9.03 20.36
CA ILE A 254 -8.54 -10.04 19.39
C ILE A 254 -9.25 -11.37 19.61
N HIS A 255 -9.38 -11.81 20.86
CA HIS A 255 -10.07 -13.06 21.22
C HIS A 255 -11.53 -13.02 20.75
N ASP A 256 -12.23 -11.92 21.00
CA ASP A 256 -13.62 -11.75 20.59
C ASP A 256 -13.77 -11.72 19.06
N ALA A 257 -12.84 -11.04 18.36
CA ALA A 257 -12.82 -11.05 16.89
C ALA A 257 -12.60 -12.46 16.31
N LYS A 258 -11.80 -13.30 16.96
CA LYS A 258 -11.57 -14.71 16.58
C LYS A 258 -12.83 -15.59 16.68
N ALA A 259 -13.87 -15.13 17.36
CA ALA A 259 -15.16 -15.83 17.36
C ALA A 259 -15.78 -15.94 15.96
N ALA A 260 -15.41 -15.06 15.03
CA ALA A 260 -15.78 -15.17 13.62
C ALA A 260 -15.03 -16.29 12.87
N ARG A 261 -14.09 -16.99 13.51
CA ARG A 261 -13.29 -18.10 12.96
C ARG A 261 -12.45 -17.73 11.74
N VAL A 262 -11.96 -16.51 11.70
CA VAL A 262 -11.07 -15.96 10.68
C VAL A 262 -9.81 -15.41 11.31
N ARG A 263 -8.83 -15.08 10.50
CA ARG A 263 -7.60 -14.44 10.97
C ARG A 263 -7.90 -13.04 11.47
N VAL A 264 -7.15 -12.59 12.49
CA VAL A 264 -7.29 -11.24 13.05
C VAL A 264 -6.04 -10.43 12.75
N ILE A 265 -6.26 -9.29 12.11
CA ILE A 265 -5.25 -8.29 11.82
C ILE A 265 -5.33 -7.21 12.89
N VAL A 266 -4.19 -6.74 13.36
CA VAL A 266 -4.09 -5.48 14.11
C VAL A 266 -3.32 -4.49 13.25
N LYS A 267 -3.99 -3.38 12.88
CA LYS A 267 -3.39 -2.30 12.11
C LYS A 267 -2.80 -1.26 13.04
N LEU A 268 -1.49 -1.10 12.94
CA LEU A 268 -0.69 -0.16 13.71
C LEU A 268 -0.11 0.93 12.79
N VAL A 269 0.28 2.04 13.39
CA VAL A 269 0.95 3.13 12.68
C VAL A 269 2.46 2.98 12.82
N SER A 270 3.20 3.20 11.74
CA SER A 270 4.66 3.31 11.79
C SER A 270 5.04 4.52 12.65
N SER A 271 5.36 4.28 13.90
CA SER A 271 5.77 5.26 14.89
C SER A 271 7.01 4.79 15.62
N GLU A 272 7.64 5.66 16.37
CA GLU A 272 8.76 5.29 17.22
C GLU A 272 8.31 4.28 18.29
N GLY A 273 9.12 3.24 18.53
CA GLY A 273 8.81 2.19 19.50
C GLY A 273 7.77 1.17 19.04
N ILE A 274 7.38 1.21 17.76
CA ILE A 274 6.34 0.31 17.23
C ILE A 274 6.73 -1.17 17.33
N GLY A 275 8.03 -1.48 17.33
CA GLY A 275 8.53 -2.84 17.52
C GLY A 275 8.10 -3.44 18.86
N THR A 276 8.20 -2.68 19.94
CA THR A 276 7.76 -3.12 21.28
C THR A 276 6.23 -3.37 21.31
N ILE A 277 5.46 -2.46 20.72
CA ILE A 277 4.00 -2.59 20.61
C ILE A 277 3.65 -3.85 19.82
N ALA A 278 4.32 -4.07 18.68
CA ALA A 278 4.08 -5.23 17.83
C ALA A 278 4.39 -6.57 18.52
N VAL A 279 5.42 -6.62 19.35
CA VAL A 279 5.72 -7.79 20.19
C VAL A 279 4.56 -8.07 21.16
N GLY A 280 4.00 -7.04 21.79
CA GLY A 280 2.82 -7.15 22.63
C GLY A 280 1.61 -7.68 21.85
N VAL A 281 1.35 -7.11 20.68
CA VAL A 281 0.24 -7.51 19.80
C VAL A 281 0.38 -8.96 19.33
N ALA A 282 1.58 -9.40 18.97
CA ALA A 282 1.85 -10.79 18.60
C ALA A 282 1.60 -11.75 19.79
N LYS A 283 2.03 -11.36 20.99
CA LYS A 283 1.77 -12.12 22.23
C LYS A 283 0.28 -12.16 22.60
N ALA A 284 -0.47 -11.09 22.29
CA ALA A 284 -1.91 -11.02 22.48
C ALA A 284 -2.71 -11.90 21.49
N GLY A 285 -2.03 -12.49 20.49
CA GLY A 285 -2.62 -13.50 19.62
C GLY A 285 -3.13 -12.99 18.27
N ALA A 286 -2.68 -11.82 17.80
CA ALA A 286 -2.94 -11.40 16.43
C ALA A 286 -2.30 -12.36 15.43
N ASP A 287 -2.95 -12.58 14.28
CA ASP A 287 -2.44 -13.42 13.20
C ASP A 287 -1.65 -12.59 12.17
N VAL A 288 -2.03 -11.33 12.03
CA VAL A 288 -1.38 -10.37 11.12
C VAL A 288 -1.17 -9.04 11.85
N ILE A 289 -0.02 -8.44 11.64
CA ILE A 289 0.25 -7.06 12.05
C ILE A 289 0.43 -6.23 10.79
N ASN A 290 -0.45 -5.23 10.61
CA ASN A 290 -0.41 -4.33 9.48
C ASN A 290 0.25 -3.00 9.90
N ILE A 291 1.37 -2.65 9.29
CA ILE A 291 2.11 -1.43 9.58
C ILE A 291 1.79 -0.37 8.53
N ALA A 292 1.07 0.66 8.95
CA ALA A 292 0.67 1.77 8.10
C ALA A 292 1.66 2.93 8.16
N GLY A 293 2.24 3.27 7.03
CA GLY A 293 3.15 4.41 6.89
C GLY A 293 2.44 5.75 6.68
N SER A 294 3.20 6.84 6.79
CA SER A 294 2.74 8.24 6.68
C SER A 294 2.03 8.58 5.37
N THR A 295 2.25 7.80 4.31
CA THR A 295 1.61 7.96 3.01
C THR A 295 0.22 7.32 2.93
N GLY A 296 -0.12 6.44 3.89
CA GLY A 296 -1.45 5.84 4.04
C GLY A 296 -2.45 6.89 4.46
N GLY A 297 -3.01 7.58 3.48
CA GLY A 297 -3.75 8.79 3.67
C GLY A 297 -5.25 8.66 3.61
N THR A 298 -5.86 9.79 3.69
CA THR A 298 -7.26 10.01 3.51
C THR A 298 -7.44 11.32 2.74
N GLY A 299 -8.39 11.37 1.81
CA GLY A 299 -8.71 12.59 1.10
C GLY A 299 -9.25 13.72 2.01
N ALA A 300 -9.61 13.40 3.23
CA ALA A 300 -10.13 14.34 4.24
C ALA A 300 -9.04 14.90 5.18
N ALA A 301 -7.80 14.39 5.11
CA ALA A 301 -6.76 14.86 6.00
C ALA A 301 -6.32 16.28 5.66
N SER A 302 -6.01 17.07 6.68
CA SER A 302 -5.43 18.40 6.53
C SER A 302 -4.02 18.29 5.89
N VAL A 303 -3.63 19.33 5.15
CA VAL A 303 -2.30 19.37 4.52
C VAL A 303 -1.19 19.31 5.57
N THR A 304 -1.40 19.91 6.74
CA THR A 304 -0.47 19.88 7.85
C THR A 304 -0.25 18.46 8.37
N SER A 305 -1.31 17.70 8.58
CA SER A 305 -1.20 16.29 8.99
C SER A 305 -0.47 15.46 7.95
N LEU A 306 -0.87 15.55 6.68
CA LEU A 306 -0.22 14.81 5.59
C LEU A 306 1.26 15.12 5.43
N LYS A 307 1.69 16.33 5.78
CA LYS A 307 3.05 16.80 5.57
C LYS A 307 3.96 16.55 6.77
N TYR A 308 3.43 16.59 7.97
CA TYR A 308 4.26 16.67 9.19
C TYR A 308 4.01 15.53 10.18
N THR A 309 3.07 14.63 9.92
CA THR A 309 2.81 13.50 10.82
C THR A 309 3.13 12.17 10.16
N GLY A 310 3.31 11.16 11.00
CA GLY A 310 3.60 9.80 10.58
C GLY A 310 5.06 9.58 10.17
N ARG A 311 5.40 8.32 9.99
CA ARG A 311 6.73 7.84 9.61
C ARG A 311 6.62 6.89 8.43
N ALA A 312 7.66 6.74 7.62
CA ALA A 312 7.67 5.83 6.49
C ALA A 312 7.38 4.38 6.95
N ALA A 313 6.64 3.63 6.13
CA ALA A 313 6.28 2.24 6.44
C ALA A 313 7.51 1.35 6.57
N GLU A 314 8.54 1.59 5.78
CA GLU A 314 9.78 0.84 5.74
C GLU A 314 10.50 0.85 7.10
N LEU A 315 10.53 2.02 7.77
CA LEU A 315 11.08 2.13 9.11
C LEU A 315 10.31 1.25 10.10
N GLY A 316 8.97 1.31 10.02
CA GLY A 316 8.11 0.52 10.89
C GLY A 316 8.23 -0.97 10.65
N ILE A 317 8.26 -1.41 9.39
CA ILE A 317 8.40 -2.83 9.03
C ILE A 317 9.74 -3.37 9.52
N ALA A 318 10.83 -2.67 9.25
CA ALA A 318 12.16 -3.10 9.69
C ALA A 318 12.25 -3.20 11.22
N GLU A 319 11.77 -2.19 11.94
CA GLU A 319 11.74 -2.18 13.41
C GLU A 319 10.91 -3.35 13.97
N VAL A 320 9.71 -3.57 13.41
CA VAL A 320 8.82 -4.64 13.87
C VAL A 320 9.39 -6.02 13.55
N HIS A 321 9.91 -6.22 12.33
CA HIS A 321 10.55 -7.48 11.95
C HIS A 321 11.68 -7.83 12.91
N GLN A 322 12.61 -6.90 13.14
CA GLN A 322 13.74 -7.10 14.04
C GLN A 322 13.28 -7.38 15.48
N ALA A 323 12.31 -6.62 15.99
CA ALA A 323 11.79 -6.82 17.33
C ALA A 323 11.14 -8.21 17.52
N LEU A 324 10.40 -8.68 16.52
CA LEU A 324 9.78 -10.00 16.55
C LEU A 324 10.83 -11.12 16.46
N CYS A 325 11.86 -10.98 15.63
CA CYS A 325 12.97 -11.93 15.53
C CYS A 325 13.75 -12.03 16.84
N ILE A 326 14.15 -10.89 17.42
CA ILE A 326 14.88 -10.85 18.70
C ILE A 326 14.10 -11.50 19.83
N ASN A 327 12.77 -11.42 19.80
CA ASN A 327 11.89 -12.05 20.77
C ASN A 327 11.50 -13.49 20.42
N ASN A 328 12.01 -14.09 19.34
CA ASN A 328 11.70 -15.44 18.86
C ASN A 328 10.19 -15.70 18.65
N ILE A 329 9.49 -14.70 18.12
CA ILE A 329 8.05 -14.79 17.85
C ILE A 329 7.68 -14.35 16.42
N ARG A 330 8.67 -14.09 15.57
CA ARG A 330 8.43 -13.61 14.20
C ARG A 330 7.53 -14.58 13.40
N GLN A 331 7.74 -15.85 13.58
CA GLN A 331 7.00 -16.93 12.90
C GLN A 331 5.53 -17.07 13.34
N LYS A 332 5.12 -16.37 14.41
CA LYS A 332 3.74 -16.44 14.92
C LYS A 332 2.79 -15.50 14.20
N VAL A 333 3.31 -14.50 13.48
CA VAL A 333 2.51 -13.47 12.83
C VAL A 333 3.00 -13.19 11.43
N SER A 334 2.08 -12.83 10.54
CA SER A 334 2.41 -12.23 9.25
C SER A 334 2.51 -10.72 9.38
N LEU A 335 3.49 -10.10 8.74
CA LEU A 335 3.62 -8.65 8.65
C LEU A 335 3.06 -8.15 7.32
N ARG A 336 2.16 -7.19 7.38
CA ARG A 336 1.64 -6.48 6.22
C ARG A 336 2.21 -5.07 6.17
N CYS A 337 2.71 -4.67 5.00
CA CYS A 337 3.21 -3.33 4.76
C CYS A 337 2.17 -2.50 4.02
N SER A 338 1.79 -1.36 4.59
CA SER A 338 0.87 -0.41 4.00
C SER A 338 1.52 0.98 3.92
N GLY A 339 1.90 1.39 2.71
CA GLY A 339 2.49 2.71 2.50
C GLY A 339 3.06 2.89 1.10
N ALA A 340 2.37 3.65 0.28
CA ALA A 340 2.79 4.08 -1.07
C ALA A 340 3.25 2.95 -2.02
N MET A 341 2.78 1.74 -1.85
CA MET A 341 3.08 0.63 -2.75
C MET A 341 2.61 0.94 -4.17
N GLN A 342 3.52 0.88 -5.14
CA GLN A 342 3.25 1.25 -6.52
C GLN A 342 3.82 0.24 -7.53
N THR A 343 4.89 -0.46 -7.17
CA THR A 343 5.67 -1.28 -8.11
C THR A 343 6.06 -2.61 -7.48
N GLY A 344 6.48 -3.56 -8.30
CA GLY A 344 7.06 -4.81 -7.80
C GLY A 344 8.35 -4.60 -7.01
N SER A 345 9.10 -3.56 -7.35
CA SER A 345 10.29 -3.17 -6.58
C SER A 345 9.93 -2.76 -5.15
N ASP A 346 8.81 -2.03 -4.93
CA ASP A 346 8.37 -1.68 -3.58
C ASP A 346 7.99 -2.93 -2.77
N VAL A 347 7.34 -3.89 -3.43
CA VAL A 347 7.01 -5.19 -2.84
C VAL A 347 8.27 -5.93 -2.39
N VAL A 348 9.27 -6.04 -3.27
CA VAL A 348 10.53 -6.73 -2.95
C VAL A 348 11.28 -6.01 -1.83
N LYS A 349 11.39 -4.68 -1.87
CA LYS A 349 12.05 -3.90 -0.80
C LYS A 349 11.37 -4.11 0.54
N ALA A 350 10.04 -4.05 0.57
CA ALA A 350 9.29 -4.30 1.80
C ALA A 350 9.47 -5.74 2.31
N SER A 351 9.57 -6.72 1.40
CA SER A 351 9.88 -8.11 1.76
C SER A 351 11.29 -8.25 2.32
N LEU A 352 12.29 -7.61 1.70
CA LEU A 352 13.67 -7.58 2.22
C LEU A 352 13.74 -6.95 3.62
N LEU A 353 12.87 -6.00 3.93
CA LEU A 353 12.73 -5.42 5.27
C LEU A 353 11.88 -6.26 6.24
N GLY A 354 11.29 -7.35 5.77
CA GLY A 354 10.58 -8.31 6.61
C GLY A 354 9.07 -8.43 6.41
N ALA A 355 8.47 -7.77 5.42
CA ALA A 355 7.04 -7.90 5.14
C ALA A 355 6.68 -9.21 4.43
N ASP A 356 5.50 -9.77 4.75
CA ASP A 356 4.92 -10.96 4.12
C ASP A 356 3.83 -10.62 3.10
N SER A 357 3.15 -9.50 3.27
CA SER A 357 2.05 -9.04 2.41
C SER A 357 2.01 -7.52 2.27
N PHE A 358 1.31 -7.02 1.26
CA PHE A 358 1.51 -5.65 0.76
C PHE A 358 0.18 -5.01 0.38
N GLU A 359 -0.08 -3.78 0.87
CA GLU A 359 -1.31 -3.04 0.59
C GLU A 359 -1.12 -1.96 -0.47
N PHE A 360 -2.02 -1.93 -1.45
CA PHE A 360 -2.12 -0.93 -2.52
C PHE A 360 -3.35 -0.05 -2.30
N GLY A 361 -3.14 1.21 -1.94
CA GLY A 361 -4.23 2.18 -1.72
C GLY A 361 -4.47 3.06 -2.94
N THR A 362 -3.75 4.17 -3.00
CA THR A 362 -3.88 5.19 -4.06
C THR A 362 -3.71 4.60 -5.46
N THR A 363 -2.80 3.67 -5.63
CA THR A 363 -2.54 3.00 -6.90
C THR A 363 -3.76 2.22 -7.39
N ALA A 364 -4.44 1.51 -6.49
CA ALA A 364 -5.68 0.81 -6.85
C ALA A 364 -6.75 1.80 -7.35
N LEU A 365 -6.85 2.98 -6.73
CA LEU A 365 -7.77 4.03 -7.20
C LEU A 365 -7.34 4.61 -8.55
N MET A 366 -6.04 4.73 -8.80
CA MET A 366 -5.54 5.22 -10.09
C MET A 366 -5.87 4.27 -11.23
N MET A 367 -5.84 2.96 -10.98
CA MET A 367 -6.31 1.96 -11.95
C MET A 367 -7.82 2.08 -12.23
N LEU A 368 -8.57 2.64 -11.30
CA LEU A 368 -9.97 2.99 -11.47
C LEU A 368 -10.16 4.47 -11.91
N LYS A 369 -9.15 5.05 -12.56
CA LYS A 369 -9.14 6.39 -13.17
C LYS A 369 -9.07 7.57 -12.19
N CYS A 370 -8.58 7.38 -10.97
CA CYS A 370 -8.29 8.49 -10.06
C CYS A 370 -7.23 9.41 -10.67
N VAL A 371 -7.56 10.66 -10.84
CA VAL A 371 -6.65 11.70 -11.37
C VAL A 371 -5.94 12.50 -10.29
N MET A 372 -6.11 12.12 -9.03
CA MET A 372 -5.47 12.73 -7.86
C MET A 372 -5.64 14.25 -7.74
N ALA A 373 -6.76 14.77 -8.24
CA ALA A 373 -7.08 16.20 -8.19
C ALA A 373 -7.30 16.73 -6.76
N LYS A 374 -7.32 15.86 -5.75
CA LYS A 374 -7.55 16.17 -4.33
C LYS A 374 -8.90 16.84 -4.01
N ASN A 375 -9.86 16.77 -4.93
CA ASN A 375 -11.24 17.26 -4.76
C ASN A 375 -12.16 16.18 -4.18
N CYS A 376 -11.63 15.29 -3.35
CA CYS A 376 -12.32 14.09 -2.88
C CYS A 376 -13.59 14.37 -2.05
N ASN A 377 -13.70 15.54 -1.45
CA ASN A 377 -14.83 15.90 -0.58
C ASN A 377 -15.85 16.84 -1.25
N ILE A 378 -15.54 17.40 -2.42
CA ILE A 378 -16.39 18.39 -3.09
C ILE A 378 -17.02 17.77 -4.35
N LYS A 379 -16.22 17.63 -5.40
CA LYS A 379 -16.64 17.04 -6.68
C LYS A 379 -15.48 16.26 -7.28
N CYS A 380 -15.52 14.95 -7.12
CA CYS A 380 -14.49 14.07 -7.68
C CYS A 380 -14.63 14.01 -9.20
N PRO A 381 -13.60 14.38 -9.99
CA PRO A 381 -13.69 14.33 -11.45
C PRO A 381 -13.91 12.92 -12.00
N ALA A 382 -13.38 11.92 -11.31
CA ALA A 382 -13.47 10.51 -11.71
C ALA A 382 -14.60 9.74 -10.97
N GLY A 383 -15.44 10.43 -10.21
CA GLY A 383 -16.58 9.81 -9.55
C GLY A 383 -16.27 8.79 -8.45
N LEU A 384 -15.01 8.72 -7.98
CA LEU A 384 -14.58 7.70 -7.01
C LEU A 384 -15.05 7.97 -5.58
N THR A 385 -15.14 9.25 -5.19
CA THR A 385 -15.38 9.65 -3.79
C THR A 385 -16.61 10.50 -3.59
N THR A 386 -17.03 11.18 -4.61
CA THR A 386 -18.27 11.96 -4.77
C THR A 386 -18.59 11.98 -6.26
N ASN A 387 -19.81 12.45 -6.63
CA ASN A 387 -20.21 12.51 -8.05
C ASN A 387 -20.23 11.13 -8.72
N GLU A 388 -20.93 10.19 -8.09
CA GLU A 388 -20.99 8.77 -8.48
C GLU A 388 -21.31 8.54 -9.95
N GLU A 389 -22.13 9.41 -10.56
CA GLU A 389 -22.52 9.34 -11.97
C GLU A 389 -21.33 9.44 -12.94
N ALA A 390 -20.23 10.03 -12.50
CA ALA A 390 -19.02 10.13 -13.30
C ALA A 390 -18.10 8.91 -13.20
N PHE A 391 -18.44 7.94 -12.35
CA PHE A 391 -17.60 6.75 -12.18
C PHE A 391 -17.76 5.78 -13.33
N ASP A 392 -16.65 5.50 -14.01
CA ASP A 392 -16.56 4.54 -15.12
C ASP A 392 -15.32 3.62 -14.98
N GLY A 393 -14.82 3.43 -13.76
CA GLY A 393 -13.66 2.58 -13.49
C GLY A 393 -13.94 1.09 -13.76
N ASP A 394 -12.97 0.40 -14.38
CA ASP A 394 -13.03 -1.03 -14.67
C ASP A 394 -12.17 -1.83 -13.67
N ALA A 395 -12.82 -2.72 -12.92
CA ALA A 395 -12.16 -3.60 -11.96
C ALA A 395 -11.09 -4.50 -12.61
N ARG A 396 -11.25 -4.85 -13.89
CA ARG A 396 -10.30 -5.68 -14.64
C ARG A 396 -8.97 -4.97 -14.85
N ALA A 397 -8.97 -3.65 -14.99
CA ALA A 397 -7.74 -2.86 -15.07
C ALA A 397 -6.90 -2.97 -13.79
N LEU A 398 -7.56 -2.92 -12.63
CA LEU A 398 -6.89 -3.14 -11.35
C LEU A 398 -6.34 -4.58 -11.23
N ALA A 399 -7.12 -5.57 -11.62
CA ALA A 399 -6.69 -6.97 -11.62
C ALA A 399 -5.46 -7.19 -12.50
N GLN A 400 -5.46 -6.66 -13.72
CA GLN A 400 -4.34 -6.77 -14.64
C GLN A 400 -3.08 -6.07 -14.09
N TYR A 401 -3.25 -4.91 -13.49
CA TYR A 401 -2.15 -4.21 -12.85
C TYR A 401 -1.47 -5.04 -11.76
N LEU A 402 -2.23 -5.72 -10.91
CA LEU A 402 -1.68 -6.58 -9.86
C LEU A 402 -0.97 -7.82 -10.43
N LEU A 403 -1.45 -8.37 -11.53
CA LEU A 403 -0.71 -9.41 -12.26
C LEU A 403 0.64 -8.88 -12.77
N ASN A 404 0.66 -7.68 -13.35
CA ASN A 404 1.88 -7.06 -13.83
C ASN A 404 2.87 -6.82 -12.68
N ILE A 405 2.40 -6.33 -11.52
CA ILE A 405 3.21 -6.23 -10.29
C ILE A 405 3.81 -7.60 -9.91
N SER A 406 3.01 -8.65 -9.97
CA SER A 406 3.49 -10.00 -9.63
C SER A 406 4.55 -10.50 -10.60
N HIS A 407 4.44 -10.18 -11.88
CA HIS A 407 5.48 -10.50 -12.87
C HIS A 407 6.76 -9.71 -12.62
N GLU A 408 6.66 -8.41 -12.34
CA GLU A 408 7.81 -7.57 -11.98
C GLU A 408 8.52 -8.12 -10.72
N VAL A 409 7.77 -8.51 -9.70
CA VAL A 409 8.33 -9.16 -8.50
C VAL A 409 9.11 -10.41 -8.88
N ARG A 410 8.58 -11.27 -9.76
CA ARG A 410 9.27 -12.47 -10.23
C ARG A 410 10.58 -12.15 -10.95
N GLU A 411 10.58 -11.15 -11.81
CA GLU A 411 11.79 -10.71 -12.52
C GLU A 411 12.86 -10.22 -11.55
N ILE A 412 12.47 -9.44 -10.55
CA ILE A 412 13.39 -8.96 -9.52
C ILE A 412 13.96 -10.12 -8.69
N LEU A 413 13.10 -11.04 -8.24
CA LEU A 413 13.52 -12.20 -7.47
C LEU A 413 14.48 -13.08 -8.27
N ALA A 414 14.20 -13.31 -9.55
CA ALA A 414 15.07 -14.06 -10.45
C ALA A 414 16.49 -13.44 -10.54
N ARG A 415 16.54 -12.11 -10.72
CA ARG A 415 17.80 -11.36 -10.76
C ARG A 415 18.57 -11.42 -9.45
N LEU A 416 17.85 -11.42 -8.32
CA LEU A 416 18.43 -11.53 -6.98
C LEU A 416 18.78 -12.98 -6.59
N GLY A 417 18.37 -13.97 -7.40
CA GLY A 417 18.63 -15.38 -7.13
C GLY A 417 17.69 -16.02 -6.11
N PHE A 418 16.55 -15.40 -5.80
CA PHE A 418 15.55 -15.96 -4.89
C PHE A 418 14.43 -16.66 -5.64
N ARG A 419 14.00 -17.79 -5.11
CA ARG A 419 12.87 -18.56 -5.64
C ARG A 419 11.52 -18.04 -5.19
N SER A 420 11.48 -17.33 -4.05
CA SER A 420 10.24 -16.84 -3.48
C SER A 420 10.45 -15.56 -2.65
N LEU A 421 9.36 -14.85 -2.36
CA LEU A 421 9.36 -13.75 -1.41
C LEU A 421 9.76 -14.21 0.01
N ASP A 422 9.44 -15.46 0.37
CA ASP A 422 9.83 -16.00 1.68
C ASP A 422 11.34 -16.17 1.81
N GLU A 423 12.02 -16.59 0.74
CA GLU A 423 13.48 -16.65 0.73
C GLU A 423 14.15 -15.27 0.79
N ALA A 424 13.49 -14.26 0.24
CA ALA A 424 13.98 -12.88 0.25
C ALA A 424 13.66 -12.15 1.56
N ARG A 425 12.67 -12.63 2.32
CA ARG A 425 12.19 -11.97 3.52
C ARG A 425 13.30 -11.76 4.55
N GLY A 426 13.40 -10.51 5.03
CA GLY A 426 14.37 -10.13 6.07
C GLY A 426 15.80 -9.95 5.58
N ARG A 427 16.11 -10.19 4.29
CA ARG A 427 17.43 -9.97 3.70
C ARG A 427 17.71 -8.47 3.47
N ALA A 428 17.51 -7.69 4.53
CA ALA A 428 17.73 -6.25 4.52
C ALA A 428 19.21 -5.87 4.25
N ASP A 429 20.14 -6.80 4.44
CA ASP A 429 21.54 -6.67 4.07
C ASP A 429 21.76 -6.42 2.57
N LEU A 430 20.80 -6.79 1.72
CA LEU A 430 20.81 -6.55 0.28
C LEU A 430 20.38 -5.13 -0.12
N LEU A 431 19.89 -4.34 0.83
CA LEU A 431 19.47 -2.97 0.58
C LEU A 431 20.61 -1.99 0.86
N HIS A 432 20.77 -1.01 -0.01
CA HIS A 432 21.61 0.14 0.23
C HIS A 432 20.79 1.38 0.52
N LEU A 433 21.12 2.04 1.62
CA LEU A 433 20.67 3.39 1.84
C LEU A 433 21.50 4.32 0.97
N LEU A 434 20.80 5.04 0.14
CA LEU A 434 21.44 6.11 -0.59
C LEU A 434 21.81 7.22 0.40
N ASP A 435 23.08 7.60 0.41
CA ASP A 435 23.62 8.62 1.26
C ASP A 435 22.99 9.99 1.00
N HIS A 436 22.13 10.48 1.81
CA HIS A 436 21.52 11.79 1.68
C HIS A 436 21.70 12.58 2.97
N PRO A 437 22.18 13.83 2.92
CA PRO A 437 22.44 14.62 4.13
C PRO A 437 21.24 14.75 5.07
N SER A 438 20.01 14.77 4.52
CA SER A 438 18.81 14.86 5.34
C SER A 438 18.31 13.52 5.90
N SER A 439 18.75 12.39 5.39
CA SER A 439 18.37 11.07 5.91
C SER A 439 19.45 10.47 6.81
N VAL A 440 20.71 10.69 6.51
CA VAL A 440 21.83 10.12 7.28
C VAL A 440 22.11 10.93 8.54
N GLY A 441 21.86 12.23 8.53
CA GLY A 441 22.14 13.10 9.67
C GLY A 441 21.05 13.11 10.75
N GLN A 442 19.82 12.70 10.42
CA GLN A 442 18.66 12.79 11.30
C GLN A 442 18.14 11.44 11.79
N LEU A 443 18.39 10.37 11.06
CA LEU A 443 17.92 9.04 11.39
C LEU A 443 19.07 8.05 11.23
N ASN A 444 19.35 7.27 12.24
CA ASN A 444 20.28 6.14 12.10
C ASN A 444 19.61 5.01 11.32
N THR A 445 19.40 5.27 10.03
CA THR A 445 18.70 4.34 9.13
C THR A 445 19.51 3.09 8.80
N ARG A 446 20.79 3.06 9.12
CA ARG A 446 21.63 1.87 8.96
C ARG A 446 21.17 0.68 9.78
N ALA A 447 20.53 0.94 10.92
CA ALA A 447 19.93 -0.11 11.73
C ALA A 447 18.80 -0.88 11.03
N MET A 448 18.18 -0.30 9.99
CA MET A 448 17.18 -1.00 9.17
C MET A 448 17.77 -2.11 8.30
N LEU A 449 19.05 -2.03 7.99
CA LEU A 449 19.73 -2.92 7.03
C LEU A 449 20.41 -4.11 7.71
N VAL A 450 20.09 -4.36 8.95
CA VAL A 450 20.61 -5.52 9.67
C VAL A 450 19.79 -6.76 9.30
N ASN A 451 20.47 -7.76 8.78
CA ASN A 451 19.87 -9.07 8.59
C ASN A 451 19.79 -9.78 9.95
N ILE A 452 18.58 -10.00 10.42
CA ILE A 452 18.32 -10.78 11.63
C ILE A 452 17.56 -12.04 11.18
N SER A 453 18.20 -13.19 11.28
CA SER A 453 17.57 -14.47 10.98
C SER A 453 16.47 -14.79 12.00
N GLU A 454 15.44 -15.47 11.52
CA GLU A 454 14.35 -15.99 12.36
C GLU A 454 14.82 -17.10 13.28
#